data_c32ea5f6cce2f3cd1fb1af647509614e
#
_entry.id   c32ea5f6cce2f3cd1fb1af647509614e
#
_cell.length_a   1.000
_cell.length_b   1.000
_cell.length_c   1.000
_cell.angle_alpha   90.00
_cell.angle_beta   90.00
_cell.angle_gamma   90.00
#
_symmetry.space_group_name_H-M   'P 1'
#
loop_
_entity.id
_entity.type
_entity.pdbx_description
1 polymer ?
#
loop_
_entity_poly.entity_id
_entity_poly.type
_entity_poly.pdbx_seq_one_letter_code
_entity_poly.pdbx_strand_id
1 'polypeptide(L)'
;MNKQRHIIISFILTSLMCLSLTCSKLSAQENILFTNYNNNKLFINPAFSGSTPYMEVSMGYHKQWTGIDGAPKSAIISAHAPLNNRPVGIGAMIYSNKIGILNETGFFANYAYKINMPKNRVLSLGFQAGMVNKEVRWSEVTTYDPNFTGDDPSIPNMNISSIAPNFGLGAYYTTPKFHLGFSAPHLLQNTYPHEKDLGKNINFEFNDIYFYINSGVLLNINSEVQAAPSILLFSSLNSTTNYKFILNFSHINGISAGGSFRSEKYWSINTGYEFNSKLGISYSFENSLDKLKRGDHTSHEIFLNYKISLKKSSYTSPRFF
;
A
#
# COMPACT_ATOMS: atom_id res chain seq x y z
N MET A 1 -18.29 -35.01 -13.69
CA MET A 1 -17.36 -33.84 -13.79
C MET A 1 -18.02 -32.52 -14.17
N ASN A 2 -19.07 -32.51 -15.00
CA ASN A 2 -19.74 -31.25 -15.42
C ASN A 2 -20.59 -30.56 -14.34
N LYS A 3 -21.26 -31.29 -13.46
CA LYS A 3 -22.18 -30.72 -12.45
C LYS A 3 -21.47 -29.84 -11.41
N GLN A 4 -20.26 -30.22 -10.98
CA GLN A 4 -19.46 -29.42 -10.07
C GLN A 4 -18.91 -28.11 -10.71
N ARG A 5 -18.55 -28.15 -11.98
CA ARG A 5 -18.15 -26.96 -12.75
C ARG A 5 -19.27 -25.93 -12.85
N HIS A 6 -20.51 -26.38 -13.11
CA HIS A 6 -21.65 -25.47 -13.18
C HIS A 6 -21.99 -24.83 -11.82
N ILE A 7 -21.84 -25.56 -10.73
CA ILE A 7 -22.06 -25.01 -9.37
C ILE A 7 -21.02 -23.95 -9.05
N ILE A 8 -19.74 -24.19 -9.37
CA ILE A 8 -18.66 -23.22 -9.13
C ILE A 8 -18.84 -21.97 -10.00
N ILE A 9 -19.19 -22.11 -11.26
CA ILE A 9 -19.45 -20.99 -12.18
C ILE A 9 -20.68 -20.19 -11.73
N SER A 10 -21.76 -20.87 -11.31
CA SER A 10 -22.97 -20.24 -10.80
C SER A 10 -22.68 -19.46 -9.50
N PHE A 11 -21.88 -20.02 -8.59
CA PHE A 11 -21.47 -19.35 -7.35
C PHE A 11 -20.60 -18.12 -7.61
N ILE A 12 -19.68 -18.19 -8.58
CA ILE A 12 -18.84 -17.05 -9.00
C ILE A 12 -19.70 -15.95 -9.63
N LEU A 13 -20.65 -16.31 -10.51
CA LEU A 13 -21.55 -15.36 -11.15
C LEU A 13 -22.51 -14.70 -10.16
N THR A 14 -23.05 -15.44 -9.18
CA THR A 14 -23.93 -14.90 -8.14
C THR A 14 -23.15 -13.99 -7.19
N SER A 15 -21.90 -14.34 -6.85
CA SER A 15 -21.01 -13.50 -6.07
C SER A 15 -20.62 -12.20 -6.78
N LEU A 16 -20.38 -12.24 -8.11
CA LEU A 16 -20.15 -11.03 -8.91
C LEU A 16 -21.40 -10.13 -8.99
N MET A 17 -22.58 -10.73 -9.06
CA MET A 17 -23.84 -9.99 -9.15
C MET A 17 -24.24 -9.32 -7.82
N CYS A 18 -23.90 -9.91 -6.67
CA CYS A 18 -24.09 -9.29 -5.35
C CYS A 18 -23.13 -8.09 -5.13
N LEU A 19 -21.96 -8.09 -5.75
CA LEU A 19 -20.99 -6.98 -5.65
C LEU A 19 -21.44 -5.72 -6.40
N SER A 20 -22.37 -5.82 -7.35
CA SER A 20 -22.81 -4.69 -8.19
C SER A 20 -23.93 -3.84 -7.60
N LEU A 21 -24.46 -4.17 -6.41
CA LEU A 21 -25.63 -3.52 -5.82
C LEU A 21 -25.34 -2.49 -4.73
N THR A 22 -24.08 -2.08 -4.52
CA THR A 22 -23.75 -1.06 -3.52
C THR A 22 -23.83 0.36 -4.09
N CYS A 23 -24.85 1.08 -3.62
CA CYS A 23 -25.08 2.49 -3.89
C CYS A 23 -23.89 3.35 -3.37
N SER A 24 -23.22 4.08 -4.25
CA SER A 24 -22.01 4.86 -3.97
C SER A 24 -22.34 6.16 -3.19
N LYS A 25 -21.90 6.23 -1.94
CA LYS A 25 -21.67 7.53 -1.28
C LYS A 25 -20.30 8.04 -1.72
N LEU A 26 -20.22 9.25 -2.27
CA LEU A 26 -18.93 9.89 -2.58
C LEU A 26 -18.25 10.25 -1.24
N SER A 27 -17.19 9.53 -0.91
CA SER A 27 -16.25 9.92 0.15
C SER A 27 -14.98 10.45 -0.52
N ALA A 28 -14.63 11.70 -0.22
CA ALA A 28 -13.50 12.41 -0.85
C ALA A 28 -12.15 12.19 -0.14
N GLN A 29 -12.07 11.26 0.82
CA GLN A 29 -10.81 10.97 1.51
C GLN A 29 -10.00 9.96 0.71
N GLU A 30 -8.97 10.44 0.04
CA GLU A 30 -8.05 9.62 -0.74
C GLU A 30 -6.93 9.10 0.16
N ASN A 31 -6.95 7.78 0.41
CA ASN A 31 -5.81 7.10 1.05
C ASN A 31 -4.67 6.94 0.04
N ILE A 32 -3.44 7.04 0.54
CA ILE A 32 -2.25 6.74 -0.26
C ILE A 32 -2.37 5.32 -0.80
N LEU A 33 -2.45 5.19 -2.12
CA LEU A 33 -2.46 3.89 -2.78
C LEU A 33 -1.46 3.90 -3.94
N PHE A 34 -0.44 3.06 -3.83
CA PHE A 34 0.52 2.87 -4.92
C PHE A 34 -0.14 2.14 -6.10
N THR A 35 0.30 2.49 -7.32
CA THR A 35 -0.23 1.90 -8.56
C THR A 35 -0.02 0.40 -8.57
N ASN A 36 1.15 -0.09 -8.16
CA ASN A 36 1.41 -1.52 -8.00
C ASN A 36 1.78 -1.85 -6.54
N TYR A 37 0.78 -2.10 -5.69
CA TYR A 37 0.98 -2.42 -4.27
C TYR A 37 1.83 -3.69 -4.05
N ASN A 38 1.96 -4.55 -5.06
CA ASN A 38 2.81 -5.74 -4.96
C ASN A 38 4.29 -5.40 -4.79
N ASN A 39 4.72 -4.20 -5.20
CA ASN A 39 6.08 -3.72 -5.01
C ASN A 39 6.40 -3.39 -3.53
N ASN A 40 5.38 -3.13 -2.71
CA ASN A 40 5.54 -2.86 -1.27
C ASN A 40 4.29 -3.29 -0.48
N LYS A 41 4.16 -4.60 -0.24
CA LYS A 41 3.03 -5.15 0.53
C LYS A 41 3.09 -4.78 2.01
N LEU A 42 4.27 -4.42 2.54
CA LEU A 42 4.44 -3.98 3.92
C LEU A 42 3.63 -2.73 4.23
N PHE A 43 3.45 -1.84 3.25
CA PHE A 43 2.67 -0.62 3.40
C PHE A 43 1.19 -0.88 3.72
N ILE A 44 0.62 -1.92 3.12
CA ILE A 44 -0.79 -2.27 3.32
C ILE A 44 -1.01 -3.30 4.43
N ASN A 45 -0.01 -4.11 4.78
CA ASN A 45 -0.19 -5.20 5.75
C ASN A 45 1.07 -5.45 6.59
N PRO A 46 1.05 -5.13 7.90
CA PRO A 46 2.19 -5.35 8.80
C PRO A 46 2.57 -6.83 8.94
N ALA A 47 1.63 -7.76 8.73
CA ALA A 47 1.90 -9.20 8.79
C ALA A 47 2.79 -9.70 7.64
N PHE A 48 3.02 -8.86 6.60
CA PHE A 48 3.97 -9.15 5.53
C PHE A 48 5.43 -9.06 5.98
N SER A 49 5.73 -8.47 7.16
CA SER A 49 7.09 -8.34 7.69
C SER A 49 7.82 -9.67 7.72
N GLY A 50 9.00 -9.72 7.10
CA GLY A 50 9.83 -10.91 7.01
C GLY A 50 9.20 -12.10 6.28
N SER A 51 8.21 -11.91 5.42
CA SER A 51 7.60 -12.99 4.63
C SER A 51 8.51 -13.52 3.51
N THR A 52 9.58 -12.81 3.19
CA THR A 52 10.64 -13.24 2.28
C THR A 52 11.79 -13.90 3.04
N PRO A 53 12.60 -14.81 2.42
CA PRO A 53 13.74 -15.45 3.06
C PRO A 53 14.99 -14.54 3.17
N TYR A 54 14.90 -13.31 2.72
CA TYR A 54 15.96 -12.29 2.70
C TYR A 54 15.44 -10.99 3.33
N MET A 55 16.36 -10.09 3.68
CA MET A 55 15.98 -8.71 3.97
C MET A 55 15.65 -8.01 2.65
N GLU A 56 14.52 -7.36 2.59
CA GLU A 56 14.08 -6.56 1.45
C GLU A 56 14.00 -5.09 1.84
N VAL A 57 14.64 -4.25 1.04
CA VAL A 57 14.55 -2.79 1.14
C VAL A 57 13.84 -2.29 -0.10
N SER A 58 12.76 -1.53 0.08
CA SER A 58 11.95 -0.97 -0.99
C SER A 58 11.93 0.55 -0.90
N MET A 59 12.12 1.21 -2.04
CA MET A 59 11.97 2.66 -2.18
C MET A 59 10.99 2.93 -3.30
N GLY A 60 9.98 3.73 -3.04
CA GLY A 60 8.93 4.06 -4.00
C GLY A 60 8.70 5.56 -4.08
N TYR A 61 8.43 6.03 -5.28
CA TYR A 61 7.96 7.38 -5.54
C TYR A 61 6.78 7.33 -6.50
N HIS A 62 5.69 7.99 -6.12
CA HIS A 62 4.47 8.08 -6.90
C HIS A 62 4.06 9.53 -7.06
N LYS A 63 3.85 9.99 -8.29
CA LYS A 63 3.32 11.30 -8.64
C LYS A 63 2.02 11.10 -9.41
N GLN A 64 0.92 11.53 -8.80
CA GLN A 64 -0.40 11.50 -9.44
C GLN A 64 -0.61 12.76 -10.28
N TRP A 65 -1.43 12.68 -11.30
CA TRP A 65 -1.96 13.79 -12.11
C TRP A 65 -0.88 14.81 -12.48
N THR A 66 0.09 14.37 -13.27
CA THR A 66 1.35 15.07 -13.52
C THR A 66 1.20 16.49 -14.05
N GLY A 67 0.13 16.79 -14.75
CA GLY A 67 -0.18 18.12 -15.31
C GLY A 67 -0.90 19.07 -14.35
N ILE A 68 -1.14 18.69 -13.09
CA ILE A 68 -1.89 19.50 -12.12
C ILE A 68 -0.95 20.00 -11.03
N ASP A 69 -0.94 21.32 -10.80
CA ASP A 69 -0.20 21.92 -9.70
C ASP A 69 -0.83 21.52 -8.35
N GLY A 70 0.03 21.19 -7.36
CA GLY A 70 -0.43 20.69 -6.06
C GLY A 70 -0.95 19.26 -6.07
N ALA A 71 -0.88 18.52 -7.19
CA ALA A 71 -1.31 17.14 -7.29
C ALA A 71 -0.55 16.22 -6.31
N PRO A 72 -1.15 15.10 -5.87
CA PRO A 72 -0.57 14.21 -4.88
C PRO A 72 0.80 13.66 -5.28
N LYS A 73 1.74 13.69 -4.34
CA LYS A 73 3.09 13.11 -4.45
C LYS A 73 3.34 12.28 -3.21
N SER A 74 3.66 11.01 -3.41
CA SER A 74 3.96 10.09 -2.31
C SER A 74 5.34 9.48 -2.49
N ALA A 75 6.08 9.39 -1.38
CA ALA A 75 7.36 8.70 -1.33
C ALA A 75 7.34 7.71 -0.16
N ILE A 76 8.00 6.57 -0.31
CA ILE A 76 8.13 5.56 0.74
C ILE A 76 9.50 4.91 0.70
N ILE A 77 10.03 4.67 1.88
CA ILE A 77 11.16 3.78 2.09
C ILE A 77 10.73 2.76 3.15
N SER A 78 10.91 1.49 2.86
CA SER A 78 10.62 0.42 3.81
C SER A 78 11.69 -0.65 3.77
N ALA A 79 11.83 -1.35 4.89
CA ALA A 79 12.69 -2.51 4.98
C ALA A 79 12.02 -3.57 5.87
N HIS A 80 12.16 -4.83 5.50
CA HIS A 80 11.74 -5.93 6.37
C HIS A 80 12.65 -7.15 6.22
N ALA A 81 12.74 -7.94 7.29
CA ALA A 81 13.54 -9.14 7.33
C ALA A 81 12.94 -10.22 8.24
N PRO A 82 13.12 -11.50 7.93
CA PRO A 82 12.90 -12.57 8.91
C PRO A 82 14.02 -12.55 9.95
N LEU A 83 13.69 -12.79 11.21
CA LEU A 83 14.71 -13.06 12.23
C LEU A 83 15.16 -14.53 12.11
N ASN A 84 16.47 -14.71 11.89
CA ASN A 84 17.04 -16.04 11.76
C ASN A 84 16.76 -16.88 13.01
N ASN A 85 16.35 -18.13 12.81
CA ASN A 85 16.03 -19.13 13.85
C ASN A 85 14.85 -18.78 14.76
N ARG A 86 14.02 -17.78 14.41
CA ARG A 86 12.80 -17.43 15.14
C ARG A 86 11.62 -17.30 14.18
N PRO A 87 10.41 -17.66 14.59
CA PRO A 87 9.21 -17.50 13.79
C PRO A 87 8.73 -16.04 13.80
N VAL A 88 9.64 -15.09 13.55
CA VAL A 88 9.40 -13.67 13.67
C VAL A 88 9.91 -12.93 12.43
N GLY A 89 9.15 -11.98 11.97
CA GLY A 89 9.54 -10.97 11.00
C GLY A 89 9.51 -9.59 11.63
N ILE A 90 10.45 -8.76 11.26
CA ILE A 90 10.50 -7.34 11.65
C ILE A 90 10.53 -6.48 10.41
N GLY A 91 10.05 -5.25 10.53
CA GLY A 91 10.10 -4.27 9.46
C GLY A 91 10.03 -2.86 10.00
N ALA A 92 10.38 -1.92 9.14
CA ALA A 92 10.21 -0.50 9.39
C ALA A 92 9.87 0.19 8.08
N MET A 93 9.12 1.29 8.16
CA MET A 93 8.85 2.14 7.00
C MET A 93 8.72 3.60 7.40
N ILE A 94 9.08 4.45 6.47
CA ILE A 94 8.81 5.88 6.49
C ILE A 94 8.15 6.25 5.17
N TYR A 95 7.11 7.06 5.23
CA TYR A 95 6.49 7.59 4.03
C TYR A 95 6.20 9.08 4.17
N SER A 96 6.09 9.75 3.05
CA SER A 96 5.63 11.14 2.95
C SER A 96 4.59 11.23 1.84
N ASN A 97 3.51 11.96 2.11
CA ASN A 97 2.46 12.25 1.15
C ASN A 97 2.16 13.75 1.18
N LYS A 98 2.21 14.39 0.02
CA LYS A 98 1.92 15.81 -0.13
C LYS A 98 0.78 16.02 -1.11
N ILE A 99 -0.27 16.75 -0.71
CA ILE A 99 -1.43 17.10 -1.53
C ILE A 99 -1.71 18.60 -1.34
N GLY A 100 -1.38 19.40 -2.34
CA GLY A 100 -1.44 20.86 -2.21
C GLY A 100 -0.58 21.34 -1.05
N ILE A 101 -1.20 22.01 -0.09
CA ILE A 101 -0.57 22.51 1.15
C ILE A 101 -0.55 21.49 2.30
N LEU A 102 -1.24 20.35 2.12
CA LEU A 102 -1.32 19.29 3.11
C LEU A 102 -0.11 18.37 2.96
N ASN A 103 0.59 18.11 4.06
CA ASN A 103 1.71 17.17 4.12
C ASN A 103 1.50 16.17 5.25
N GLU A 104 1.67 14.90 4.94
CA GLU A 104 1.60 13.80 5.89
C GLU A 104 2.91 13.01 5.85
N THR A 105 3.52 12.78 7.00
CA THR A 105 4.72 11.94 7.12
C THR A 105 4.49 10.91 8.23
N GLY A 106 4.64 9.64 7.88
CA GLY A 106 4.50 8.53 8.82
C GLY A 106 5.80 7.76 9.00
N PHE A 107 6.06 7.35 10.23
CA PHE A 107 7.13 6.42 10.59
C PHE A 107 6.53 5.26 11.37
N PHE A 108 6.83 4.01 10.96
CA PHE A 108 6.27 2.81 11.58
C PHE A 108 7.31 1.72 11.74
N ALA A 109 7.23 1.03 12.87
CA ALA A 109 7.88 -0.25 13.12
C ALA A 109 6.85 -1.37 13.03
N ASN A 110 7.24 -2.51 12.45
CA ASN A 110 6.39 -3.66 12.19
C ASN A 110 6.98 -4.91 12.84
N TYR A 111 6.11 -5.71 13.42
CA TYR A 111 6.42 -7.00 13.99
C TYR A 111 5.41 -8.04 13.46
N ALA A 112 5.88 -9.18 13.01
CA ALA A 112 5.03 -10.29 12.58
C ALA A 112 5.46 -11.61 13.23
N TYR A 113 4.51 -12.30 13.84
CA TYR A 113 4.69 -13.65 14.34
C TYR A 113 4.20 -14.66 13.30
N LYS A 114 5.03 -15.65 12.98
CA LYS A 114 4.79 -16.64 11.92
C LYS A 114 4.45 -17.99 12.51
N ILE A 115 3.31 -18.50 12.16
CA ILE A 115 2.83 -19.85 12.51
C ILE A 115 3.07 -20.73 11.29
N ASN A 116 4.11 -21.57 11.38
CA ASN A 116 4.42 -22.53 10.33
C ASN A 116 3.47 -23.71 10.38
N MET A 117 2.86 -24.03 9.26
CA MET A 117 1.92 -25.13 9.10
C MET A 117 2.46 -26.17 8.10
N PRO A 118 1.96 -27.40 8.13
CA PRO A 118 2.33 -28.44 7.16
C PRO A 118 2.18 -27.96 5.70
N LYS A 119 2.95 -28.58 4.79
CA LYS A 119 2.92 -28.33 3.34
C LYS A 119 3.37 -26.90 2.96
N ASN A 120 4.38 -26.34 3.66
CA ASN A 120 4.94 -25.00 3.40
C ASN A 120 3.89 -23.87 3.44
N ARG A 121 2.96 -23.95 4.37
CA ARG A 121 1.98 -22.90 4.64
C ARG A 121 2.41 -22.09 5.84
N VAL A 122 2.20 -20.79 5.79
CA VAL A 122 2.53 -19.89 6.90
C VAL A 122 1.37 -18.94 7.13
N LEU A 123 0.93 -18.82 8.38
CA LEU A 123 0.04 -17.75 8.83
C LEU A 123 0.89 -16.76 9.65
N SER A 124 0.95 -15.53 9.20
CA SER A 124 1.63 -14.43 9.90
C SER A 124 0.59 -13.53 10.54
N LEU A 125 0.79 -13.17 11.82
CA LEU A 125 -0.01 -12.18 12.52
C LEU A 125 0.89 -10.98 12.76
N GLY A 126 0.48 -9.81 12.27
CA GLY A 126 1.29 -8.59 12.26
C GLY A 126 0.72 -7.51 13.17
N PHE A 127 1.62 -6.79 13.80
CA PHE A 127 1.37 -5.57 14.55
C PHE A 127 2.26 -4.46 14.03
N GLN A 128 1.72 -3.26 13.96
CA GLN A 128 2.41 -2.04 13.55
C GLN A 128 2.21 -0.98 14.62
N ALA A 129 3.26 -0.25 14.93
CA ALA A 129 3.21 0.93 15.78
C ALA A 129 4.09 2.03 15.22
N GLY A 130 3.64 3.27 15.34
CA GLY A 130 4.37 4.41 14.81
C GLY A 130 3.74 5.74 15.13
N MET A 131 4.19 6.75 14.42
CA MET A 131 3.71 8.12 14.53
C MET A 131 3.43 8.69 13.15
N VAL A 132 2.41 9.52 13.07
CA VAL A 132 2.04 10.27 11.86
C VAL A 132 2.06 11.76 12.21
N ASN A 133 2.84 12.51 11.45
CA ASN A 133 2.82 13.96 11.46
C ASN A 133 1.94 14.46 10.31
N LYS A 134 0.93 15.26 10.61
CA LYS A 134 0.12 15.98 9.62
C LYS A 134 0.37 17.47 9.75
N GLU A 135 0.72 18.09 8.63
CA GLU A 135 1.10 19.50 8.54
C GLU A 135 0.25 20.21 7.48
N VAL A 136 -0.24 21.40 7.82
CA VAL A 136 -0.85 22.33 6.87
C VAL A 136 0.13 23.48 6.65
N ARG A 137 0.63 23.61 5.43
CA ARG A 137 1.62 24.62 5.04
C ARG A 137 0.95 25.87 4.49
N TRP A 138 0.43 26.68 5.37
CA TRP A 138 -0.21 27.94 5.02
C TRP A 138 0.72 28.91 4.28
N SER A 139 2.04 28.83 4.53
CA SER A 139 3.06 29.62 3.82
C SER A 139 3.14 29.31 2.31
N GLU A 140 2.56 28.21 1.84
CA GLU A 140 2.53 27.84 0.42
C GLU A 140 1.22 28.31 -0.27
N VAL A 141 0.28 28.92 0.47
CA VAL A 141 -0.94 29.47 -0.09
C VAL A 141 -0.65 30.77 -0.83
N THR A 142 -1.01 30.84 -2.10
CA THR A 142 -0.97 32.07 -2.88
C THR A 142 -2.39 32.55 -3.13
N THR A 143 -2.71 33.75 -2.63
CA THR A 143 -3.97 34.41 -2.93
C THR A 143 -3.85 35.17 -4.24
N TYR A 144 -4.76 34.93 -5.15
CA TYR A 144 -4.83 35.68 -6.40
C TYR A 144 -5.88 36.79 -6.27
N ASP A 145 -5.53 37.89 -5.61
CA ASP A 145 -6.28 39.14 -5.68
C ASP A 145 -5.32 40.22 -6.23
N PRO A 146 -5.48 40.65 -7.50
CA PRO A 146 -4.61 41.66 -8.10
C PRO A 146 -4.69 43.01 -7.40
N ASN A 147 -5.69 43.26 -6.55
CA ASN A 147 -5.89 44.50 -5.81
C ASN A 147 -5.40 44.41 -4.34
N PHE A 148 -5.01 43.22 -3.90
CA PHE A 148 -4.58 42.99 -2.52
C PHE A 148 -3.06 42.93 -2.43
N THR A 149 -2.46 43.95 -1.80
CA THR A 149 -1.00 44.11 -1.66
C THR A 149 -0.48 43.68 -0.29
N GLY A 150 -1.28 43.00 0.51
CA GLY A 150 -0.92 42.57 1.87
C GLY A 150 -1.26 41.10 2.15
N ASP A 151 -0.87 40.61 3.33
CA ASP A 151 -1.25 39.30 3.82
C ASP A 151 -2.75 39.26 4.13
N ASP A 152 -3.47 38.26 3.62
CA ASP A 152 -4.89 38.07 3.92
C ASP A 152 -5.04 37.65 5.40
N PRO A 153 -5.73 38.45 6.24
CA PRO A 153 -5.90 38.16 7.66
C PRO A 153 -6.63 36.83 7.94
N SER A 154 -7.32 36.27 6.94
CA SER A 154 -8.03 34.98 7.03
C SER A 154 -7.10 33.78 6.86
N ILE A 155 -5.86 34.01 6.39
CA ILE A 155 -4.85 32.95 6.19
C ILE A 155 -3.86 33.02 7.32
N PRO A 156 -3.67 31.91 8.09
CA PRO A 156 -2.65 31.86 9.12
C PRO A 156 -1.24 32.08 8.55
N ASN A 157 -0.46 32.99 9.15
CA ASN A 157 0.90 33.28 8.72
C ASN A 157 1.92 32.23 9.19
N MET A 158 1.45 31.06 9.65
CA MET A 158 2.30 30.00 10.19
C MET A 158 1.85 28.61 9.72
N ASN A 159 2.82 27.73 9.49
CA ASN A 159 2.54 26.32 9.26
C ASN A 159 2.13 25.66 10.58
N ILE A 160 1.10 24.83 10.52
CA ILE A 160 0.56 24.14 11.69
C ILE A 160 0.78 22.65 11.50
N SER A 161 1.37 21.98 12.50
CA SER A 161 1.59 20.54 12.47
C SER A 161 1.07 19.85 13.73
N SER A 162 0.67 18.59 13.58
CA SER A 162 0.24 17.72 14.68
C SER A 162 0.83 16.34 14.52
N ILE A 163 1.49 15.84 15.55
CA ILE A 163 2.04 14.49 15.59
C ILE A 163 1.16 13.64 16.49
N ALA A 164 0.76 12.47 15.99
CA ALA A 164 -0.06 11.53 16.75
C ALA A 164 0.45 10.09 16.59
N PRO A 165 0.33 9.25 17.64
CA PRO A 165 0.61 7.83 17.53
C PRO A 165 -0.39 7.16 16.59
N ASN A 166 0.02 6.08 15.95
CA ASN A 166 -0.85 5.21 15.18
C ASN A 166 -0.42 3.76 15.29
N PHE A 167 -1.39 2.86 15.22
CA PHE A 167 -1.21 1.43 15.34
C PHE A 167 -1.88 0.73 14.17
N GLY A 168 -1.43 -0.49 13.88
CA GLY A 168 -2.04 -1.30 12.83
C GLY A 168 -1.95 -2.78 13.14
N LEU A 169 -2.88 -3.53 12.57
CA LEU A 169 -2.98 -4.97 12.71
C LEU A 169 -3.08 -5.62 11.34
N GLY A 170 -2.63 -6.86 11.25
CA GLY A 170 -2.77 -7.64 10.03
C GLY A 170 -2.64 -9.14 10.26
N ALA A 171 -3.19 -9.87 9.32
CA ALA A 171 -2.99 -11.31 9.15
C ALA A 171 -2.60 -11.58 7.70
N TYR A 172 -1.66 -12.48 7.47
CA TYR A 172 -1.20 -12.83 6.14
C TYR A 172 -0.95 -14.34 6.06
N TYR A 173 -1.75 -15.01 5.24
CA TYR A 173 -1.62 -16.43 4.95
C TYR A 173 -0.92 -16.61 3.62
N THR A 174 0.13 -17.42 3.59
CA THR A 174 0.88 -17.71 2.37
C THR A 174 1.15 -19.19 2.20
N THR A 175 1.15 -19.61 0.96
CA THR A 175 1.56 -20.91 0.45
C THR A 175 2.52 -20.70 -0.72
N PRO A 176 3.17 -21.72 -1.26
CA PRO A 176 4.04 -21.56 -2.45
C PRO A 176 3.36 -20.95 -3.69
N LYS A 177 2.02 -21.04 -3.77
CA LYS A 177 1.28 -20.58 -4.98
C LYS A 177 0.16 -19.58 -4.69
N PHE A 178 -0.16 -19.30 -3.44
CA PHE A 178 -1.31 -18.48 -3.08
C PHE A 178 -1.01 -17.65 -1.83
N HIS A 179 -1.53 -16.43 -1.79
CA HIS A 179 -1.54 -15.62 -0.58
C HIS A 179 -2.90 -14.96 -0.36
N LEU A 180 -3.21 -14.74 0.91
CA LEU A 180 -4.38 -13.99 1.36
C LEU A 180 -3.97 -13.14 2.55
N GLY A 181 -4.22 -11.85 2.48
CA GLY A 181 -3.96 -10.89 3.55
C GLY A 181 -5.23 -10.16 3.96
N PHE A 182 -5.36 -9.89 5.27
CA PHE A 182 -6.33 -8.99 5.87
C PHE A 182 -5.60 -8.02 6.76
N SER A 183 -5.91 -6.72 6.72
CA SER A 183 -5.23 -5.73 7.55
C SER A 183 -6.04 -4.45 7.75
N ALA A 184 -5.71 -3.78 8.84
CA ALA A 184 -6.05 -2.40 9.15
C ALA A 184 -4.75 -1.70 9.60
N PRO A 185 -3.96 -1.12 8.69
CA PRO A 185 -2.64 -0.57 9.01
C PRO A 185 -2.71 0.73 9.82
N HIS A 186 -3.84 1.43 9.80
CA HIS A 186 -4.05 2.66 10.55
C HIS A 186 -5.36 2.56 11.34
N LEU A 187 -5.25 2.37 12.67
CA LEU A 187 -6.38 2.23 13.56
C LEU A 187 -6.82 3.56 14.18
N LEU A 188 -5.92 4.54 14.25
CA LEU A 188 -6.22 5.86 14.77
C LEU A 188 -6.31 6.86 13.62
N GLN A 189 -7.40 7.60 13.58
CA GLN A 189 -7.59 8.70 12.63
C GLN A 189 -7.07 9.99 13.21
N ASN A 190 -6.08 10.57 12.55
CA ASN A 190 -5.57 11.89 12.85
C ASN A 190 -6.15 12.87 11.83
N THR A 191 -6.80 13.92 12.30
CA THR A 191 -7.23 15.01 11.43
C THR A 191 -6.09 16.01 11.20
N TYR A 192 -6.16 16.76 10.10
CA TYR A 192 -5.25 17.89 9.91
C TYR A 192 -5.56 18.98 10.96
N PRO A 193 -4.52 19.59 11.57
CA PRO A 193 -4.74 20.55 12.63
C PRO A 193 -5.38 21.84 12.07
N HIS A 194 -6.37 22.35 12.79
CA HIS A 194 -6.89 23.70 12.64
C HIS A 194 -6.30 24.59 13.73
N GLU A 195 -6.16 25.89 13.47
CA GLU A 195 -5.59 26.86 14.41
C GLU A 195 -6.26 26.84 15.80
N LYS A 196 -7.57 26.54 15.85
CA LYS A 196 -8.36 26.49 17.10
C LYS A 196 -8.28 25.15 17.86
N ASP A 197 -7.66 24.12 17.24
CA ASP A 197 -7.72 22.74 17.76
C ASP A 197 -6.35 22.19 18.16
N LEU A 198 -5.37 23.06 18.42
CA LEU A 198 -4.03 22.65 18.87
C LEU A 198 -4.13 21.77 20.13
N GLY A 199 -3.95 20.47 19.96
CA GLY A 199 -3.93 19.46 21.03
C GLY A 199 -5.13 18.53 21.16
N LYS A 200 -6.17 18.64 20.33
CA LYS A 200 -7.40 17.79 20.39
C LYS A 200 -7.60 16.83 19.21
N ASN A 201 -6.59 16.59 18.38
CA ASN A 201 -6.78 16.05 17.05
C ASN A 201 -6.61 14.53 16.92
N ILE A 202 -6.71 13.78 18.01
CA ILE A 202 -6.70 12.31 17.96
C ILE A 202 -8.12 11.81 18.23
N ASN A 203 -8.80 11.40 17.16
CA ASN A 203 -10.09 10.76 17.26
C ASN A 203 -9.97 9.27 16.94
N PHE A 204 -10.61 8.44 17.75
CA PHE A 204 -10.76 7.03 17.49
C PHE A 204 -12.17 6.78 16.96
N GLU A 205 -12.34 6.83 15.64
CA GLU A 205 -13.61 6.54 14.99
C GLU A 205 -13.49 5.26 14.16
N PHE A 206 -14.12 4.20 14.57
CA PHE A 206 -14.12 2.91 13.88
C PHE A 206 -14.61 3.00 12.44
N ASN A 207 -15.51 3.93 12.18
CA ASN A 207 -16.14 4.08 10.87
C ASN A 207 -15.16 4.55 9.77
N ASP A 208 -14.06 5.18 10.16
CA ASP A 208 -13.07 5.72 9.24
C ASP A 208 -11.83 4.83 9.11
N ILE A 209 -11.79 3.70 9.84
CA ILE A 209 -10.70 2.73 9.70
C ILE A 209 -10.80 2.05 8.34
N TYR A 210 -9.70 2.13 7.59
CA TYR A 210 -9.59 1.40 6.33
C TYR A 210 -9.12 -0.04 6.55
N PHE A 211 -9.90 -0.94 6.00
CA PHE A 211 -9.61 -2.37 5.94
C PHE A 211 -9.13 -2.73 4.54
N TYR A 212 -8.12 -3.58 4.48
CA TYR A 212 -7.55 -4.09 3.25
C TYR A 212 -7.65 -5.60 3.22
N ILE A 213 -8.10 -6.14 2.09
CA ILE A 213 -8.05 -7.58 1.80
C ILE A 213 -7.27 -7.73 0.50
N ASN A 214 -6.15 -8.41 0.54
CA ASN A 214 -5.36 -8.69 -0.64
C ASN A 214 -5.20 -10.19 -0.86
N SER A 215 -5.29 -10.63 -2.10
CA SER A 215 -5.12 -12.02 -2.48
C SER A 215 -4.43 -12.12 -3.83
N GLY A 216 -3.70 -13.20 -4.05
CA GLY A 216 -3.07 -13.47 -5.34
C GLY A 216 -2.62 -14.89 -5.47
N VAL A 217 -2.43 -15.30 -6.72
CA VAL A 217 -2.02 -16.66 -7.10
C VAL A 217 -0.80 -16.56 -7.99
N LEU A 218 0.13 -17.49 -7.85
CA LEU A 218 1.26 -17.65 -8.77
C LEU A 218 1.00 -18.85 -9.68
N LEU A 219 0.92 -18.59 -10.98
CA LEU A 219 0.63 -19.57 -12.02
C LEU A 219 1.87 -19.71 -12.92
N ASN A 220 2.38 -20.92 -13.05
CA ASN A 220 3.40 -21.21 -14.05
C ASN A 220 2.71 -21.41 -15.41
N ILE A 221 2.92 -20.50 -16.35
CA ILE A 221 2.40 -20.62 -17.72
C ILE A 221 3.23 -21.65 -18.48
N ASN A 222 4.54 -21.52 -18.37
CA ASN A 222 5.53 -22.48 -18.89
C ASN A 222 6.76 -22.50 -17.98
N SER A 223 7.88 -23.08 -18.43
CA SER A 223 9.14 -23.13 -17.68
C SER A 223 9.83 -21.77 -17.50
N GLU A 224 9.48 -20.78 -18.32
CA GLU A 224 10.16 -19.47 -18.37
C GLU A 224 9.27 -18.34 -17.88
N VAL A 225 7.94 -18.48 -17.99
CA VAL A 225 6.97 -17.41 -17.71
C VAL A 225 6.03 -17.80 -16.58
N GLN A 226 5.88 -16.90 -15.62
CA GLN A 226 4.89 -16.97 -14.55
C GLN A 226 3.88 -15.84 -14.69
N ALA A 227 2.63 -16.10 -14.35
CA ALA A 227 1.59 -15.08 -14.20
C ALA A 227 1.18 -14.98 -12.74
N ALA A 228 0.99 -13.76 -12.26
CA ALA A 228 0.61 -13.45 -10.88
C ALA A 228 -0.62 -12.52 -10.86
N PRO A 229 -1.84 -13.07 -11.11
CA PRO A 229 -3.06 -12.33 -10.88
C PRO A 229 -3.24 -12.07 -9.39
N SER A 230 -3.62 -10.84 -9.04
CA SER A 230 -3.89 -10.43 -7.67
C SER A 230 -5.01 -9.41 -7.60
N ILE A 231 -5.69 -9.37 -6.45
CA ILE A 231 -6.75 -8.43 -6.14
C ILE A 231 -6.49 -7.78 -4.79
N LEU A 232 -6.77 -6.49 -4.70
CA LEU A 232 -6.83 -5.72 -3.48
C LEU A 232 -8.23 -5.14 -3.34
N LEU A 233 -8.89 -5.43 -2.23
CA LEU A 233 -10.11 -4.77 -1.80
C LEU A 233 -9.77 -3.83 -0.66
N PHE A 234 -10.30 -2.63 -0.68
CA PHE A 234 -10.11 -1.69 0.41
C PHE A 234 -11.37 -0.85 0.64
N SER A 235 -11.71 -0.65 1.90
CA SER A 235 -12.93 0.02 2.31
C SER A 235 -12.82 0.52 3.73
N SER A 236 -13.54 1.59 4.07
CA SER A 236 -13.94 1.90 5.45
C SER A 236 -15.43 1.66 5.62
N LEU A 237 -15.92 1.66 6.86
CA LEU A 237 -17.37 1.48 7.12
C LEU A 237 -18.21 2.63 6.55
N ASN A 238 -17.61 3.82 6.39
CA ASN A 238 -18.25 5.02 5.85
C ASN A 238 -18.02 5.23 4.35
N SER A 239 -17.20 4.37 3.69
CA SER A 239 -16.89 4.53 2.28
C SER A 239 -17.34 3.35 1.45
N THR A 240 -17.50 3.58 0.15
CA THR A 240 -17.71 2.47 -0.81
C THR A 240 -16.49 1.58 -0.87
N THR A 241 -16.73 0.28 -1.00
CA THR A 241 -15.66 -0.70 -1.22
C THR A 241 -15.03 -0.48 -2.59
N ASN A 242 -13.74 -0.23 -2.58
CA ASN A 242 -12.93 -0.13 -3.77
C ASN A 242 -12.15 -1.41 -4.02
N TYR A 243 -11.89 -1.70 -5.29
CA TYR A 243 -11.06 -2.83 -5.68
C TYR A 243 -10.02 -2.43 -6.72
N LYS A 244 -8.90 -3.14 -6.68
CA LYS A 244 -7.85 -3.07 -7.68
C LYS A 244 -7.46 -4.48 -8.10
N PHE A 245 -7.61 -4.78 -9.36
CA PHE A 245 -7.15 -6.02 -9.98
C PHE A 245 -5.81 -5.76 -10.66
N ILE A 246 -4.83 -6.64 -10.45
CA ILE A 246 -3.50 -6.58 -11.08
C ILE A 246 -3.20 -7.91 -11.72
N LEU A 247 -2.69 -7.89 -12.93
CA LEU A 247 -2.15 -9.05 -13.63
C LEU A 247 -0.71 -8.74 -14.05
N ASN A 248 0.25 -9.42 -13.43
CA ASN A 248 1.67 -9.31 -13.77
C ASN A 248 2.17 -10.63 -14.36
N PHE A 249 3.02 -10.51 -15.35
CA PHE A 249 3.81 -11.60 -15.93
C PHE A 249 5.29 -11.36 -15.60
N SER A 250 6.00 -12.41 -15.25
CA SER A 250 7.45 -12.38 -15.02
C SER A 250 8.13 -13.47 -15.83
N HIS A 251 9.24 -13.12 -16.46
CA HIS A 251 10.07 -14.04 -17.23
C HIS A 251 11.34 -14.38 -16.44
N ILE A 252 11.89 -15.57 -16.62
CA ILE A 252 13.06 -16.09 -15.90
C ILE A 252 14.32 -15.19 -16.05
N ASN A 253 14.41 -14.42 -17.13
CA ASN A 253 15.50 -13.46 -17.37
C ASN A 253 15.38 -12.14 -16.56
N GLY A 254 14.37 -12.05 -15.67
CA GLY A 254 14.16 -10.90 -14.78
C GLY A 254 13.20 -9.83 -15.31
N ILE A 255 12.75 -9.90 -16.57
CA ILE A 255 11.76 -8.95 -17.10
C ILE A 255 10.39 -9.26 -16.52
N SER A 256 9.68 -8.21 -16.14
CA SER A 256 8.25 -8.30 -15.77
C SER A 256 7.44 -7.23 -16.49
N ALA A 257 6.21 -7.58 -16.84
CA ALA A 257 5.23 -6.67 -17.42
C ALA A 257 3.82 -7.03 -16.96
N GLY A 258 2.94 -6.05 -16.89
CA GLY A 258 1.57 -6.30 -16.47
C GLY A 258 0.69 -5.07 -16.57
N GLY A 259 -0.52 -5.19 -16.04
CA GLY A 259 -1.46 -4.09 -15.96
C GLY A 259 -2.38 -4.21 -14.77
N SER A 260 -3.07 -3.13 -14.47
CA SER A 260 -4.10 -3.12 -13.43
C SER A 260 -5.33 -2.33 -13.83
N PHE A 261 -6.42 -2.64 -13.15
CA PHE A 261 -7.67 -1.89 -13.21
C PHE A 261 -8.17 -1.62 -11.80
N ARG A 262 -8.63 -0.39 -11.55
CA ARG A 262 -9.19 0.06 -10.27
C ARG A 262 -10.65 0.50 -10.46
N SER A 263 -11.50 0.21 -9.46
CA SER A 263 -12.95 0.52 -9.48
C SER A 263 -13.25 1.99 -9.77
N GLU A 264 -12.36 2.91 -9.39
CA GLU A 264 -12.46 4.34 -9.64
C GLU A 264 -12.18 4.73 -11.11
N LYS A 265 -12.23 3.75 -12.02
CA LYS A 265 -12.01 3.88 -13.47
C LYS A 265 -10.57 4.28 -13.83
N TYR A 266 -9.58 3.77 -13.10
CA TYR A 266 -8.17 3.89 -13.48
C TYR A 266 -7.67 2.56 -14.08
N TRP A 267 -6.82 2.67 -15.07
CA TRP A 267 -6.05 1.56 -15.62
C TRP A 267 -4.56 1.87 -15.55
N SER A 268 -3.74 0.86 -15.47
CA SER A 268 -2.29 1.04 -15.47
C SER A 268 -1.56 -0.02 -16.29
N ILE A 269 -0.36 0.35 -16.72
CA ILE A 269 0.65 -0.56 -17.27
C ILE A 269 1.84 -0.55 -16.32
N ASN A 270 2.35 -1.73 -16.01
CA ASN A 270 3.50 -1.92 -15.14
C ASN A 270 4.60 -2.65 -15.91
N THR A 271 5.84 -2.23 -15.72
CA THR A 271 7.02 -2.93 -16.25
C THR A 271 8.11 -2.95 -15.20
N GLY A 272 8.97 -3.96 -15.24
CA GLY A 272 10.07 -4.07 -14.30
C GLY A 272 11.18 -4.95 -14.80
N TYR A 273 12.34 -4.79 -14.16
CA TYR A 273 13.52 -5.62 -14.42
C TYR A 273 14.26 -5.93 -13.12
N GLU A 274 14.62 -7.19 -12.92
CA GLU A 274 15.39 -7.67 -11.77
C GLU A 274 16.83 -7.97 -12.19
N PHE A 275 17.77 -7.17 -11.67
CA PHE A 275 19.20 -7.32 -11.93
C PHE A 275 19.80 -8.33 -10.95
N ASN A 276 20.46 -9.36 -11.46
CA ASN A 276 21.22 -10.34 -10.66
C ASN A 276 20.41 -10.91 -9.45
N SER A 277 19.09 -11.03 -9.59
CA SER A 277 18.18 -11.51 -8.54
C SER A 277 18.27 -10.72 -7.22
N LYS A 278 18.82 -9.51 -7.23
CA LYS A 278 19.00 -8.67 -6.03
C LYS A 278 18.36 -7.31 -6.15
N LEU A 279 18.61 -6.61 -7.23
CA LEU A 279 18.10 -5.27 -7.47
C LEU A 279 16.96 -5.33 -8.47
N GLY A 280 15.76 -4.96 -8.06
CA GLY A 280 14.61 -4.77 -8.94
C GLY A 280 14.33 -3.30 -9.16
N ILE A 281 14.02 -2.92 -10.39
CA ILE A 281 13.44 -1.63 -10.74
C ILE A 281 12.09 -1.88 -11.39
N SER A 282 11.08 -1.11 -11.01
CA SER A 282 9.79 -1.16 -11.69
C SER A 282 9.23 0.23 -11.92
N TYR A 283 8.51 0.37 -13.00
CA TYR A 283 7.81 1.58 -13.39
C TYR A 283 6.35 1.26 -13.68
N SER A 284 5.46 2.13 -13.22
CA SER A 284 4.04 2.03 -13.51
C SER A 284 3.53 3.36 -14.05
N PHE A 285 2.74 3.26 -15.10
CA PHE A 285 1.97 4.35 -15.69
C PHE A 285 0.50 4.09 -15.40
N GLU A 286 -0.22 5.09 -14.83
CA GLU A 286 -1.65 4.98 -14.57
C GLU A 286 -2.37 6.16 -15.20
N ASN A 287 -3.57 5.91 -15.76
CA ASN A 287 -4.42 6.94 -16.33
C ASN A 287 -5.90 6.69 -16.01
N SER A 288 -6.69 7.75 -15.96
CA SER A 288 -8.14 7.69 -15.73
C SER A 288 -8.91 7.44 -17.02
N LEU A 289 -9.97 6.63 -16.94
CA LEU A 289 -10.97 6.46 -18.00
C LEU A 289 -12.09 7.51 -17.95
N ASP A 290 -12.09 8.38 -16.93
CA ASP A 290 -13.14 9.36 -16.76
C ASP A 290 -12.93 10.57 -17.67
N LYS A 291 -13.89 10.78 -18.58
CA LYS A 291 -13.86 11.89 -19.57
C LYS A 291 -14.12 13.27 -18.97
N LEU A 292 -14.63 13.35 -17.74
CA LEU A 292 -14.93 14.64 -17.07
C LEU A 292 -13.68 15.34 -16.54
N LYS A 293 -12.57 14.62 -16.43
CA LYS A 293 -11.29 15.16 -15.99
C LYS A 293 -10.56 15.77 -17.17
N ARG A 294 -10.69 17.08 -17.37
CA ARG A 294 -9.90 17.83 -18.36
C ARG A 294 -8.52 18.12 -17.77
N GLY A 295 -7.48 17.61 -18.41
CA GLY A 295 -6.09 17.85 -18.03
C GLY A 295 -5.25 16.59 -18.20
N ASP A 296 -3.96 16.70 -17.94
CA ASP A 296 -3.04 15.58 -17.92
C ASP A 296 -3.20 14.81 -16.59
N HIS A 297 -4.05 13.79 -16.59
CA HIS A 297 -4.36 12.98 -15.40
C HIS A 297 -3.49 11.72 -15.33
N THR A 298 -2.35 11.73 -15.99
CA THR A 298 -1.40 10.63 -15.94
C THR A 298 -0.69 10.59 -14.60
N SER A 299 -0.50 9.40 -14.07
CA SER A 299 0.26 9.16 -12.85
C SER A 299 1.45 8.27 -13.16
N HIS A 300 2.55 8.53 -12.50
CA HIS A 300 3.80 7.83 -12.69
C HIS A 300 4.32 7.32 -11.34
N GLU A 301 4.75 6.07 -11.34
CA GLU A 301 5.30 5.42 -10.16
C GLU A 301 6.60 4.71 -10.50
N ILE A 302 7.59 4.84 -9.65
CA ILE A 302 8.84 4.10 -9.73
C ILE A 302 9.12 3.43 -8.40
N PHE A 303 9.55 2.16 -8.44
CA PHE A 303 10.03 1.42 -7.27
C PHE A 303 11.42 0.85 -7.53
N LEU A 304 12.24 0.86 -6.48
CA LEU A 304 13.52 0.16 -6.38
C LEU A 304 13.41 -0.83 -5.22
N ASN A 305 13.65 -2.09 -5.48
CA ASN A 305 13.63 -3.16 -4.47
C ASN A 305 15.01 -3.82 -4.42
N TYR A 306 15.60 -3.88 -3.23
CA TYR A 306 16.90 -4.50 -3.03
C TYR A 306 16.82 -5.65 -2.03
N LYS A 307 17.29 -6.84 -2.46
CA LYS A 307 17.27 -8.08 -1.70
C LYS A 307 18.65 -8.36 -1.11
N ILE A 308 18.74 -8.45 0.22
CA ILE A 308 19.97 -8.71 0.95
C ILE A 308 19.87 -10.12 1.55
N SER A 309 20.73 -11.03 1.09
CA SER A 309 20.78 -12.39 1.63
C SER A 309 21.27 -12.38 3.07
N LEU A 310 20.47 -12.93 3.97
CA LEU A 310 20.85 -13.08 5.38
C LEU A 310 21.68 -14.36 5.51
N LYS A 311 22.94 -14.26 5.98
CA LYS A 311 23.75 -15.41 6.32
C LYS A 311 23.06 -16.19 7.45
N LYS A 312 22.84 -17.49 7.28
CA LYS A 312 22.49 -18.36 8.41
C LYS A 312 23.65 -18.32 9.40
N SER A 313 23.48 -17.62 10.52
CA SER A 313 24.42 -17.69 11.63
C SER A 313 24.27 -19.08 12.26
N SER A 314 25.21 -19.97 11.98
CA SER A 314 25.37 -21.18 12.78
C SER A 314 26.07 -20.79 14.09
N TYR A 315 25.31 -20.29 15.06
CA TYR A 315 25.81 -20.24 16.43
C TYR A 315 25.86 -21.68 16.95
N THR A 316 27.01 -22.27 16.89
CA THR A 316 27.36 -23.36 17.79
C THR A 316 27.50 -22.70 19.16
N SER A 317 26.48 -22.83 20.01
CA SER A 317 26.61 -22.47 21.42
C SER A 317 27.74 -23.34 21.99
N PRO A 318 28.80 -22.75 22.52
CA PRO A 318 29.76 -23.54 23.28
C PRO A 318 29.00 -24.08 24.49
N ARG A 319 28.75 -25.38 24.50
CA ARG A 319 28.30 -26.08 25.71
C ARG A 319 29.49 -26.06 26.65
N PHE A 320 29.53 -25.12 27.55
CA PHE A 320 30.31 -25.28 28.78
C PHE A 320 29.47 -26.13 29.75
N PHE A 321 30.06 -27.21 30.15
CA PHE A 321 29.56 -28.10 31.20
C PHE A 321 29.52 -27.38 32.54
#